data_d7a4cb84b111b2ac510108a5ab74c12e
#
_entry.id   d7a4cb84b111b2ac510108a5ab74c12e
#
_cell.length_a   1.000
_cell.length_b   1.000
_cell.length_c   1.000
_cell.angle_alpha   90.00
_cell.angle_beta   90.00
_cell.angle_gamma   90.00
#
_symmetry.space_group_name_H-M   'P 1'
#
loop_
_entity.id
_entity.type
_entity.pdbx_description
1 polymer ?
#
loop_
_entity_poly.entity_id
_entity_poly.type
_entity_poly.pdbx_seq_one_letter_code
_entity_poly.pdbx_strand_id
1 'polypeptide(L)'
;QEDRMNEITLYRGNSAVIELNISVSGEKYILQDGDTVEFAVKSSSDRNADKIISKILTNSDYNENNSLQIEISPSDTISLQPFTYCYDVGITFADGSFYTVIPPSAFRISATVTEVIT
;
A
#
# COMPACT_ATOMS: atom_id res chain seq x y z
N GLN A 1 6.91 19.61 9.56
CA GLN A 1 7.06 19.45 8.13
C GLN A 1 6.56 18.10 7.65
N GLU A 2 5.79 18.12 6.61
CA GLU A 2 5.21 16.92 6.05
C GLU A 2 6.21 16.21 5.13
N ASP A 3 6.31 14.90 5.30
CA ASP A 3 7.15 14.07 4.44
C ASP A 3 6.33 13.62 3.23
N ARG A 4 6.66 14.12 2.06
CA ARG A 4 5.92 13.82 0.84
C ARG A 4 6.51 12.67 0.04
N MET A 5 7.62 12.07 0.50
CA MET A 5 8.27 10.98 -0.24
C MET A 5 7.38 9.76 -0.37
N ASN A 6 6.50 9.55 0.59
CA ASN A 6 5.64 8.36 0.61
C ASN A 6 4.22 8.63 0.12
N GLU A 7 3.97 9.85 -0.37
CA GLU A 7 2.63 10.22 -0.83
C GLU A 7 2.30 9.51 -2.14
N ILE A 8 1.09 8.97 -2.21
CA ILE A 8 0.60 8.29 -3.41
C ILE A 8 -0.61 9.05 -3.92
N THR A 9 -0.64 9.31 -5.23
CA THR A 9 -1.79 9.94 -5.88
C THR A 9 -2.21 9.08 -7.06
N LEU A 10 -3.47 8.68 -7.08
CA LEU A 10 -4.04 7.87 -8.17
C LEU A 10 -5.34 8.51 -8.64
N TYR A 11 -5.68 8.26 -9.90
CA TYR A 11 -7.01 8.62 -10.39
C TYR A 11 -7.96 7.45 -10.15
N ARG A 12 -9.19 7.78 -9.75
CA ARG A 12 -10.20 6.79 -9.43
C ARG A 12 -10.44 5.87 -10.62
N GLY A 13 -10.42 4.56 -10.36
CA GLY A 13 -10.69 3.56 -11.39
C GLY A 13 -9.52 3.23 -12.29
N ASN A 14 -8.35 3.82 -12.06
CA ASN A 14 -7.16 3.49 -12.86
C ASN A 14 -6.47 2.26 -12.30
N SER A 15 -5.86 1.50 -13.23
CA SER A 15 -4.91 0.46 -12.83
C SER A 15 -3.60 1.12 -12.45
N ALA A 16 -2.94 0.60 -11.44
CA ALA A 16 -1.65 1.14 -11.01
C ALA A 16 -0.81 0.03 -10.40
N VAL A 17 0.50 0.21 -10.45
CA VAL A 17 1.45 -0.68 -9.79
C VAL A 17 2.33 0.17 -8.90
N ILE A 18 2.42 -0.20 -7.63
CA ILE A 18 3.23 0.51 -6.65
C ILE A 18 4.39 -0.40 -6.29
N GLU A 19 5.61 0.05 -6.57
CA GLU A 19 6.78 -0.74 -6.20
C GLU A 19 7.08 -0.52 -4.72
N LEU A 20 7.31 -1.62 -4.02
CA LEU A 20 7.55 -1.58 -2.58
C LEU A 20 8.99 -1.96 -2.28
N ASN A 21 9.71 -1.04 -1.64
CA ASN A 21 11.07 -1.28 -1.17
C ASN A 21 11.04 -1.32 0.34
N ILE A 22 11.44 -2.45 0.91
CA ILE A 22 11.39 -2.66 2.35
C ILE A 22 12.75 -2.41 2.95
N SER A 23 12.79 -1.52 3.96
CA SER A 23 13.99 -1.30 4.75
C SER A 23 13.64 -1.48 6.21
N VAL A 24 14.49 -2.18 6.93
CA VAL A 24 14.33 -2.39 8.37
C VAL A 24 15.61 -1.89 9.02
N SER A 25 15.46 -0.95 9.95
CA SER A 25 16.60 -0.36 10.66
C SER A 25 17.64 0.23 9.70
N GLY A 26 17.14 0.84 8.60
CA GLY A 26 18.00 1.53 7.63
C GLY A 26 18.65 0.64 6.59
N GLU A 27 18.40 -0.67 6.62
CA GLU A 27 18.99 -1.59 5.66
C GLU A 27 17.91 -2.29 4.87
N LYS A 28 18.20 -2.58 3.59
CA LYS A 28 17.27 -3.29 2.74
C LYS A 28 16.97 -4.66 3.32
N TYR A 29 15.71 -5.02 3.36
CA TYR A 29 15.26 -6.30 3.90
C TYR A 29 14.52 -7.09 2.84
N ILE A 30 14.88 -8.36 2.69
CA ILE A 30 14.21 -9.29 1.77
C ILE A 30 13.36 -10.23 2.62
N LEU A 31 12.08 -10.35 2.28
CA LEU A 31 11.15 -11.19 3.03
C LEU A 31 11.64 -12.63 3.10
N GLN A 32 11.53 -13.20 4.28
CA GLN A 32 11.86 -14.60 4.54
C GLN A 32 10.58 -15.41 4.65
N ASP A 33 10.72 -16.74 4.70
CA ASP A 33 9.56 -17.61 4.88
C ASP A 33 8.82 -17.23 6.17
N GLY A 34 7.51 -17.06 6.07
CA GLY A 34 6.69 -16.73 7.21
C GLY A 34 6.50 -15.24 7.45
N ASP A 35 7.27 -14.39 6.75
CA ASP A 35 7.08 -12.94 6.83
C ASP A 35 5.89 -12.52 5.96
N THR A 36 5.09 -11.56 6.46
CA THR A 36 4.02 -10.99 5.67
C THR A 36 4.09 -9.46 5.72
N VAL A 37 3.76 -8.84 4.59
CA VAL A 37 3.70 -7.38 4.50
C VAL A 37 2.27 -7.01 4.15
N GLU A 38 1.73 -6.03 4.85
CA GLU A 38 0.40 -5.53 4.53
C GLU A 38 0.48 -4.06 4.13
N PHE A 39 -0.10 -3.74 2.98
CA PHE A 39 -0.37 -2.39 2.52
C PHE A 39 -1.85 -2.14 2.81
N ALA A 40 -2.15 -1.21 3.69
CA ALA A 40 -3.53 -0.95 4.12
C ALA A 40 -3.88 0.51 3.92
N VAL A 41 -5.06 0.76 3.36
CA VAL A 41 -5.59 2.11 3.16
C VAL A 41 -6.84 2.26 4.01
N LYS A 42 -6.92 3.36 4.75
CA LYS A 42 -8.06 3.69 5.60
C LYS A 42 -8.50 5.12 5.31
N SER A 43 -9.69 5.48 5.78
CA SER A 43 -10.18 6.85 5.61
C SER A 43 -9.42 7.85 6.47
N SER A 44 -8.79 7.38 7.56
CA SER A 44 -8.01 8.22 8.46
C SER A 44 -6.91 7.39 9.10
N SER A 45 -6.02 8.05 9.84
CA SER A 45 -4.96 7.37 10.56
C SER A 45 -5.44 6.75 11.88
N ASP A 46 -6.73 6.86 12.20
CA ASP A 46 -7.31 6.25 13.40
C ASP A 46 -7.17 4.72 13.29
N ARG A 47 -6.57 4.12 14.30
CA ARG A 47 -6.36 2.68 14.32
C ARG A 47 -7.67 1.89 14.22
N ASN A 48 -8.78 2.49 14.62
CA ASN A 48 -10.09 1.85 14.59
C ASN A 48 -10.83 2.07 13.27
N ALA A 49 -10.27 2.84 12.33
CA ALA A 49 -10.90 3.05 11.04
C ALA A 49 -10.84 1.73 10.25
N ASP A 50 -11.88 1.48 9.45
CA ASP A 50 -11.94 0.27 8.63
C ASP A 50 -10.92 0.35 7.49
N LYS A 51 -10.34 -0.79 7.15
CA LYS A 51 -9.47 -0.89 5.99
C LYS A 51 -10.32 -0.87 4.74
N ILE A 52 -10.04 0.08 3.87
CA ILE A 52 -10.75 0.21 2.59
C ILE A 52 -10.07 -0.66 1.54
N ILE A 53 -8.74 -0.68 1.53
CA ILE A 53 -7.92 -1.51 0.66
C ILE A 53 -6.91 -2.22 1.54
N SER A 54 -6.73 -3.52 1.31
CA SER A 54 -5.71 -4.30 2.00
C SER A 54 -5.06 -5.24 1.00
N LYS A 55 -3.74 -5.15 0.88
CA LYS A 55 -2.96 -6.03 0.01
C LYS A 55 -1.90 -6.68 0.87
N ILE A 56 -1.85 -8.01 0.86
CA ILE A 56 -0.89 -8.76 1.66
C ILE A 56 0.07 -9.47 0.74
N LEU A 57 1.36 -9.30 1.01
CA LEU A 57 2.43 -9.88 0.22
C LEU A 57 3.31 -10.77 1.08
N THR A 58 3.88 -11.80 0.47
CA THR A 58 4.81 -12.71 1.13
C THR A 58 6.06 -12.82 0.28
N ASN A 59 7.02 -13.65 0.74
CA ASN A 59 8.26 -13.84 -0.01
C ASN A 59 8.04 -14.49 -1.38
N SER A 60 6.88 -15.09 -1.62
CA SER A 60 6.57 -15.68 -2.92
C SER A 60 6.05 -14.66 -3.93
N ASP A 61 5.87 -13.41 -3.52
CA ASP A 61 5.32 -12.37 -4.38
C ASP A 61 6.38 -11.53 -5.09
N TYR A 62 7.67 -11.83 -4.89
CA TYR A 62 8.72 -11.15 -5.64
C TYR A 62 8.62 -11.50 -7.12
N ASN A 63 8.74 -10.46 -7.96
CA ASN A 63 8.72 -10.69 -9.40
C ASN A 63 10.11 -11.16 -9.86
N GLU A 64 10.26 -11.41 -11.17
CA GLU A 64 11.51 -11.89 -11.73
C GLU A 64 12.68 -10.95 -11.56
N ASN A 65 12.39 -9.67 -11.26
CA ASN A 65 13.42 -8.67 -11.01
C ASN A 65 13.71 -8.50 -9.51
N ASN A 66 13.19 -9.40 -8.67
CA ASN A 66 13.34 -9.37 -7.22
C ASN A 66 12.74 -8.11 -6.60
N SER A 67 11.64 -7.64 -7.15
CA SER A 67 10.89 -6.49 -6.63
C SER A 67 9.53 -6.94 -6.14
N LEU A 68 9.06 -6.34 -5.06
CA LEU A 68 7.68 -6.50 -4.61
C LEU A 68 6.84 -5.41 -5.23
N GLN A 69 5.68 -5.77 -5.74
CA GLN A 69 4.78 -4.80 -6.36
C GLN A 69 3.38 -4.99 -5.81
N ILE A 70 2.74 -3.87 -5.54
CA ILE A 70 1.35 -3.84 -5.11
C ILE A 70 0.53 -3.43 -6.31
N GLU A 71 -0.40 -4.30 -6.73
CA GLU A 71 -1.23 -4.04 -7.90
C GLU A 71 -2.56 -3.48 -7.45
N ILE A 72 -2.89 -2.30 -7.96
CA ILE A 72 -4.17 -1.64 -7.71
C ILE A 72 -5.00 -1.81 -8.98
N SER A 73 -6.12 -2.50 -8.87
CA SER A 73 -7.03 -2.71 -10.00
C SER A 73 -8.10 -1.63 -10.01
N PRO A 74 -8.78 -1.40 -11.15
CA PRO A 74 -9.86 -0.43 -11.20
C PRO A 74 -10.92 -0.64 -10.13
N SER A 75 -11.24 -1.90 -9.82
CA SER A 75 -12.26 -2.20 -8.82
C SER A 75 -11.86 -1.80 -7.41
N ASP A 76 -10.57 -1.61 -7.16
CA ASP A 76 -10.12 -1.22 -5.83
C ASP A 76 -10.53 0.20 -5.47
N THR A 77 -10.66 1.08 -6.46
CA THR A 77 -10.90 2.51 -6.21
C THR A 77 -12.16 3.05 -6.86
N ILE A 78 -12.79 2.33 -7.80
CA ILE A 78 -13.90 2.88 -8.59
C ILE A 78 -15.08 3.32 -7.71
N SER A 79 -15.31 2.66 -6.60
CA SER A 79 -16.41 2.99 -5.70
C SER A 79 -16.03 3.99 -4.61
N LEU A 80 -14.77 4.44 -4.58
CA LEU A 80 -14.31 5.39 -3.57
C LEU A 80 -14.60 6.81 -4.00
N GLN A 81 -14.92 7.66 -3.00
CA GLN A 81 -15.06 9.09 -3.26
C GLN A 81 -13.66 9.68 -3.47
N PRO A 82 -13.53 10.70 -4.35
CA PRO A 82 -12.28 11.45 -4.42
C PRO A 82 -12.00 12.08 -3.05
N PHE A 83 -10.82 11.78 -2.51
CA PHE A 83 -10.51 12.13 -1.13
C PHE A 83 -9.05 11.84 -0.84
N THR A 84 -8.53 12.40 0.22
CA THR A 84 -7.21 12.05 0.71
C THR A 84 -7.36 11.02 1.82
N TYR A 85 -7.06 9.78 1.49
CA TYR A 85 -7.08 8.66 2.43
C TYR A 85 -5.70 8.54 3.08
N CYS A 86 -5.59 7.61 4.01
CA CYS A 86 -4.33 7.37 4.71
C CYS A 86 -3.91 5.92 4.48
N TYR A 87 -2.64 5.68 4.20
CA TYR A 87 -2.14 4.32 4.08
C TYR A 87 -0.88 4.16 4.89
N ASP A 88 -0.55 2.93 5.23
CA ASP A 88 0.76 2.59 5.76
C ASP A 88 1.12 1.18 5.29
N VAL A 89 2.37 0.80 5.55
CA VAL A 89 2.85 -0.53 5.24
C VAL A 89 3.53 -1.08 6.47
N GLY A 90 3.10 -2.27 6.88
CA GLY A 90 3.70 -2.94 8.03
C GLY A 90 4.13 -4.35 7.67
N ILE A 91 5.14 -4.84 8.36
CA ILE A 91 5.63 -6.20 8.19
C ILE A 91 5.44 -6.95 9.50
N THR A 92 4.89 -8.17 9.40
CA THR A 92 4.84 -9.12 10.51
C THR A 92 5.85 -10.19 10.22
N PHE A 93 6.84 -10.31 11.08
CA PHE A 93 7.89 -11.32 10.91
C PHE A 93 7.41 -12.70 11.29
N ALA A 94 8.13 -13.72 10.84
CA ALA A 94 7.75 -15.10 11.12
C ALA A 94 7.64 -15.41 12.60
N ASP A 95 8.37 -14.68 13.45
CA ASP A 95 8.32 -14.87 14.90
C ASP A 95 7.17 -14.13 15.56
N GLY A 96 6.35 -13.42 14.78
CA GLY A 96 5.20 -12.68 15.29
C GLY A 96 5.48 -11.23 15.64
N SER A 97 6.73 -10.79 15.55
CA SER A 97 7.04 -9.38 15.81
C SER A 97 6.60 -8.51 14.62
N PHE A 98 6.41 -7.22 14.87
CA PHE A 98 5.85 -6.29 13.89
C PHE A 98 6.73 -5.06 13.75
N TYR A 99 6.80 -4.52 12.52
CA TYR A 99 7.58 -3.32 12.25
C TYR A 99 6.86 -2.49 11.17
N THR A 100 6.75 -1.18 11.40
CA THR A 100 6.14 -0.29 10.40
C THR A 100 7.21 0.12 9.38
N VAL A 101 7.00 -0.31 8.15
CA VAL A 101 7.94 -0.04 7.04
C VAL A 101 7.73 1.37 6.49
N ILE A 102 6.47 1.73 6.24
CA ILE A 102 6.11 3.08 5.78
C ILE A 102 5.08 3.62 6.77
N PRO A 103 5.39 4.75 7.42
CA PRO A 103 4.45 5.32 8.39
C PRO A 103 3.20 5.86 7.69
N PRO A 104 2.13 6.14 8.44
CA PRO A 104 0.91 6.68 7.84
C PRO A 104 1.21 7.86 6.92
N SER A 105 0.72 7.78 5.70
CA SER A 105 1.03 8.74 4.63
C SER A 105 -0.21 8.96 3.78
N ALA A 106 -0.21 10.03 3.01
CA ALA A 106 -1.36 10.39 2.19
C ALA A 106 -1.51 9.44 1.00
N PHE A 107 -2.75 9.02 0.76
CA PHE A 107 -3.14 8.23 -0.39
C PHE A 107 -4.31 8.96 -1.04
N ARG A 108 -4.02 9.71 -2.11
CA ARG A 108 -5.01 10.59 -2.73
C ARG A 108 -5.68 9.92 -3.91
N ILE A 109 -7.01 9.96 -3.90
CA ILE A 109 -7.82 9.50 -5.04
C ILE A 109 -8.43 10.73 -5.69
N SER A 110 -8.11 10.96 -6.95
CA SER A 110 -8.61 12.09 -7.72
C SER A 110 -9.69 11.64 -8.67
N ALA A 111 -10.64 12.52 -8.94
CA ALA A 111 -11.75 12.22 -9.85
C ALA A 111 -11.28 12.28 -11.30
N THR A 112 -11.98 11.52 -12.16
CA THR A 112 -11.81 11.61 -13.61
C THR A 112 -13.17 11.81 -14.25
N VAL A 113 -13.16 12.27 -15.50
CA VAL A 113 -14.39 12.39 -16.29
C VAL A 113 -14.70 11.04 -16.95
N THR A 114 -13.66 10.37 -17.46
CA THR A 114 -13.80 9.06 -18.11
C THR A 114 -13.49 7.97 -17.09
N GLU A 115 -14.33 6.95 -17.07
CA GLU A 115 -14.13 5.82 -16.15
C GLU A 115 -13.96 4.53 -16.93
N VAL A 116 -13.46 3.51 -16.24
CA VAL A 116 -13.24 2.20 -16.82
C VAL A 116 -14.56 1.64 -17.37
N ILE A 117 -14.46 1.02 -18.53
CA ILE A 117 -15.62 0.35 -19.14
C ILE A 117 -15.63 -1.09 -18.63
N THR A 118 -16.73 -1.45 -17.98
CA THR A 118 -16.86 -2.80 -17.38
C THR A 118 -17.88 -3.63 -18.11
#